data_1894f3b323ecec6041db9cedd08b4850
#
_entry.id   1894f3b323ecec6041db9cedd08b4850
#
_cell.length_a   1.000
_cell.length_b   1.000
_cell.length_c   1.000
_cell.angle_alpha   90.00
_cell.angle_beta   90.00
_cell.angle_gamma   90.00
#
_symmetry.space_group_name_H-M   'P 1'
#
loop_
_entity.id
_entity.type
_entity.pdbx_description
1 polymer ?
#
loop_
_entity_poly.entity_id
_entity_poly.type
_entity_poly.pdbx_seq_one_letter_code
_entity_poly.pdbx_strand_id
1 'polypeptide(L)'
;MEQQNTKKLGFINALVLLVITIAALFLAGSTVGLAGVVLLGIGTLIGFFSFIQSHLIDRERIEALEMQELDRTRGNESLFAGAAEDAYPARNARRQFEKWVVPAFSVLVLLGQALGLLLVYSQLGGSTLFGSTQASGSTLQIMFFALFMVVLFMMGKYSAGLARMDGQELLRPGASYMLLGSVVCTAVVIAEAASFFGHPVWDRGITWVVFAVIAVSALENFVTLVLEIYRPRVDGKKARLLYDSRLIGLLGQPGGLISTAAQALDYQFGFKVSETWFYRYAEQKLALILAIQFVVLFLSSSFVVIHANEKATLERFGKRVDILYPGFNFKLPWPVDKVYRYKMDEVQSFTLGVVDDNHKEGEQEEEQKTKVLLWTQQHNHGSAETPEQNFNMIVASDDAIAGSASESVPVNLLTVSIPVQFRINNLTNWIERTENTGKLLQSLAMREVTQFLIGVDIDQLMGPDRAAAQDTLKKRIDAQAKKHNL
;
A
#
# COMPACT_ATOMS: atom_id res chain seq x y z
N MET A 1 -11.15 18.59 41.45
CA MET A 1 -9.90 17.84 41.12
C MET A 1 -9.99 17.01 39.84
N GLU A 2 -11.07 16.29 39.56
CA GLU A 2 -11.20 15.42 38.41
C GLU A 2 -11.16 16.16 37.07
N GLN A 3 -11.72 17.34 36.93
CA GLN A 3 -11.76 18.13 35.71
C GLN A 3 -10.44 18.87 35.38
N GLN A 4 -9.64 19.16 36.40
CA GLN A 4 -8.30 19.74 36.18
C GLN A 4 -7.36 18.72 35.54
N ASN A 5 -7.61 17.41 35.75
CA ASN A 5 -6.87 16.29 35.15
C ASN A 5 -7.24 16.08 33.68
N THR A 6 -8.49 16.40 33.28
CA THR A 6 -8.92 16.25 31.87
C THR A 6 -8.32 17.27 30.92
N LYS A 7 -8.11 18.50 31.36
CA LYS A 7 -7.36 19.51 30.59
C LYS A 7 -5.93 19.06 30.31
N LYS A 8 -5.25 18.62 31.39
CA LYS A 8 -3.88 18.13 31.27
C LYS A 8 -3.82 16.95 30.29
N LEU A 9 -4.81 16.07 30.35
CA LEU A 9 -4.91 14.92 29.42
C LEU A 9 -5.12 15.37 27.97
N GLY A 10 -6.03 16.32 27.71
CA GLY A 10 -6.24 16.87 26.35
C GLY A 10 -4.97 17.48 25.76
N PHE A 11 -4.21 18.21 26.58
CA PHE A 11 -2.92 18.77 26.18
C PHE A 11 -1.88 17.68 25.93
N ILE A 12 -1.78 16.68 26.83
CA ILE A 12 -0.85 15.56 26.68
C ILE A 12 -1.17 14.77 25.41
N ASN A 13 -2.43 14.53 25.11
CA ASN A 13 -2.85 13.84 23.88
C ASN A 13 -2.43 14.60 22.62
N ALA A 14 -2.67 15.91 22.58
CA ALA A 14 -2.26 16.76 21.46
C ALA A 14 -0.73 16.78 21.28
N LEU A 15 0.01 16.83 22.37
CA LEU A 15 1.47 16.81 22.37
C LEU A 15 2.03 15.46 21.92
N VAL A 16 1.46 14.35 22.38
CA VAL A 16 1.86 13.00 21.95
C VAL A 16 1.58 12.81 20.45
N LEU A 17 0.41 13.23 19.98
CA LEU A 17 0.10 13.21 18.53
C LEU A 17 1.11 14.03 17.73
N LEU A 18 1.48 15.22 18.22
CA LEU A 18 2.45 16.09 17.56
C LEU A 18 3.83 15.41 17.47
N VAL A 19 4.33 14.87 18.59
CA VAL A 19 5.63 14.21 18.64
C VAL A 19 5.65 13.01 17.71
N ILE A 20 4.60 12.17 17.72
CA ILE A 20 4.49 11.01 16.86
C ILE A 20 4.40 11.43 15.38
N THR A 21 3.63 12.48 15.06
CA THR A 21 3.53 13.01 13.68
C THR A 21 4.87 13.48 13.16
N ILE A 22 5.62 14.23 13.95
CA ILE A 22 6.97 14.71 13.58
C ILE A 22 7.92 13.52 13.40
N ALA A 23 7.93 12.58 14.34
CA ALA A 23 8.78 11.40 14.23
C ALA A 23 8.41 10.54 13.02
N ALA A 24 7.11 10.34 12.76
CA ALA A 24 6.62 9.61 11.59
C ALA A 24 6.99 10.31 10.28
N LEU A 25 7.01 11.65 10.23
CA LEU A 25 7.43 12.41 9.05
C LEU A 25 8.90 12.13 8.67
N PHE A 26 9.79 12.05 9.66
CA PHE A 26 11.21 11.73 9.42
C PHE A 26 11.45 10.26 9.09
N LEU A 27 10.55 9.38 9.52
CA LEU A 27 10.67 7.94 9.33
C LEU A 27 9.89 7.43 8.12
N ALA A 28 8.98 8.22 7.54
CA ALA A 28 8.13 7.79 6.43
C ALA A 28 8.95 7.60 5.15
N GLY A 29 9.36 6.36 4.89
CA GLY A 29 10.07 5.94 3.68
C GLY A 29 9.16 5.23 2.67
N SER A 30 7.86 5.02 2.99
CA SER A 30 6.88 4.33 2.14
C SER A 30 5.67 5.21 1.84
N THR A 31 4.91 4.86 0.79
CA THR A 31 3.72 5.62 0.41
C THR A 31 2.62 5.52 1.48
N VAL A 32 2.47 4.36 2.11
CA VAL A 32 1.54 4.18 3.23
C VAL A 32 1.98 4.94 4.48
N GLY A 33 3.28 5.02 4.74
CA GLY A 33 3.85 5.82 5.83
C GLY A 33 3.50 7.30 5.67
N LEU A 34 3.64 7.85 4.47
CA LEU A 34 3.31 9.24 4.15
C LEU A 34 1.79 9.51 4.30
N ALA A 35 0.94 8.59 3.84
CA ALA A 35 -0.51 8.69 4.06
C ALA A 35 -0.87 8.67 5.57
N GLY A 36 -0.16 7.86 6.36
CA GLY A 36 -0.27 7.84 7.81
C GLY A 36 0.12 9.18 8.46
N VAL A 37 1.21 9.80 8.01
CA VAL A 37 1.66 11.13 8.49
C VAL A 37 0.59 12.20 8.22
N VAL A 38 -0.03 12.19 7.03
CA VAL A 38 -1.12 13.12 6.69
C VAL A 38 -2.28 12.97 7.67
N LEU A 39 -2.71 11.76 7.95
CA LEU A 39 -3.82 11.48 8.86
C LEU A 39 -3.48 11.87 10.31
N LEU A 40 -2.29 11.56 10.78
CA LEU A 40 -1.80 11.94 12.11
C LEU A 40 -1.65 13.46 12.23
N GLY A 41 -1.22 14.16 11.18
CA GLY A 41 -1.12 15.61 11.13
C GLY A 41 -2.49 16.29 11.28
N ILE A 42 -3.51 15.80 10.58
CA ILE A 42 -4.89 16.27 10.74
C ILE A 42 -5.37 16.01 12.18
N GLY A 43 -5.11 14.81 12.71
CA GLY A 43 -5.43 14.45 14.09
C GLY A 43 -4.77 15.38 15.12
N THR A 44 -3.52 15.77 14.87
CA THR A 44 -2.78 16.71 15.73
C THR A 44 -3.44 18.10 15.76
N LEU A 45 -3.83 18.62 14.60
CA LEU A 45 -4.54 19.91 14.49
C LEU A 45 -5.86 19.88 15.26
N ILE A 46 -6.63 18.80 15.08
CA ILE A 46 -7.93 18.62 15.75
C ILE A 46 -7.74 18.44 17.27
N GLY A 47 -6.76 17.68 17.71
CA GLY A 47 -6.45 17.50 19.13
C GLY A 47 -6.08 18.82 19.81
N PHE A 48 -5.26 19.64 19.15
CA PHE A 48 -4.85 20.95 19.67
C PHE A 48 -6.02 21.93 19.74
N PHE A 49 -6.86 21.94 18.71
CA PHE A 49 -8.05 22.79 18.68
C PHE A 49 -9.08 22.41 19.75
N SER A 50 -9.30 21.11 19.93
CA SER A 50 -10.16 20.57 20.98
C SER A 50 -9.66 20.95 22.38
N PHE A 51 -8.34 20.94 22.60
CA PHE A 51 -7.74 21.43 23.85
C PHE A 51 -8.01 22.91 24.07
N ILE A 52 -7.85 23.79 23.07
CA ILE A 52 -8.12 25.23 23.17
C ILE A 52 -9.59 25.45 23.52
N GLN A 53 -10.51 24.76 22.85
CA GLN A 53 -11.95 24.87 23.14
C GLN A 53 -12.28 24.44 24.57
N SER A 54 -11.69 23.31 25.03
CA SER A 54 -11.83 22.83 26.40
C SER A 54 -11.36 23.88 27.41
N HIS A 55 -10.25 24.57 27.13
CA HIS A 55 -9.72 25.63 27.99
C HIS A 55 -10.67 26.85 28.10
N LEU A 56 -11.33 27.23 27.00
CA LEU A 56 -12.31 28.34 27.02
C LEU A 56 -13.56 27.97 27.80
N ILE A 57 -14.06 26.74 27.67
CA ILE A 57 -15.22 26.27 28.45
C ILE A 57 -14.95 26.26 29.95
N ASP A 58 -13.75 25.86 30.34
CA ASP A 58 -13.40 25.87 31.75
C ASP A 58 -13.24 27.28 32.32
N ARG A 59 -12.73 28.24 31.53
CA ARG A 59 -12.68 29.66 31.95
C ARG A 59 -14.07 30.21 32.20
N GLU A 60 -15.02 29.97 31.29
CA GLU A 60 -16.42 30.37 31.49
C GLU A 60 -17.01 29.78 32.76
N ARG A 61 -16.69 28.49 33.04
CA ARG A 61 -17.19 27.81 34.24
C ARG A 61 -16.63 28.43 35.53
N ILE A 62 -15.36 28.76 35.56
CA ILE A 62 -14.72 29.42 36.70
C ILE A 62 -15.37 30.79 36.93
N GLU A 63 -15.54 31.58 35.85
CA GLU A 63 -16.22 32.86 35.88
C GLU A 63 -17.65 32.73 36.44
N ALA A 64 -18.41 31.74 36.01
CA ALA A 64 -19.77 31.51 36.51
C ALA A 64 -19.81 31.13 37.99
N LEU A 65 -18.81 30.39 38.50
CA LEU A 65 -18.70 30.05 39.92
C LEU A 65 -18.31 31.31 40.76
N GLU A 66 -17.36 32.11 40.29
CA GLU A 66 -16.95 33.33 40.93
C GLU A 66 -18.12 34.33 41.05
N MET A 67 -18.95 34.45 40.00
CA MET A 67 -20.14 35.28 40.02
C MET A 67 -21.21 34.76 41.00
N GLN A 68 -21.42 33.42 41.05
CA GLN A 68 -22.33 32.87 42.07
C GLN A 68 -21.87 33.13 43.50
N GLU A 69 -20.58 33.11 43.77
CA GLU A 69 -20.04 33.47 45.08
C GLU A 69 -20.22 34.96 45.39
N LEU A 70 -19.98 35.84 44.40
CA LEU A 70 -20.21 37.26 44.53
C LEU A 70 -21.69 37.59 44.79
N ASP A 71 -22.62 36.95 44.10
CA ASP A 71 -24.08 37.13 44.30
C ASP A 71 -24.51 36.63 45.68
N ARG A 72 -23.94 35.55 46.20
CA ARG A 72 -24.18 35.08 47.58
C ARG A 72 -23.66 36.07 48.63
N THR A 73 -22.55 36.74 48.35
CA THR A 73 -21.89 37.66 49.31
C THR A 73 -22.51 39.03 49.31
N ARG A 74 -23.10 39.49 48.17
CA ARG A 74 -23.66 40.84 48.03
C ARG A 74 -25.10 41.01 48.55
N GLY A 75 -25.81 39.94 48.86
CA GLY A 75 -27.21 40.08 49.33
C GLY A 75 -28.12 40.72 48.27
N ASN A 76 -29.41 40.72 48.52
CA ASN A 76 -30.50 41.08 47.57
C ASN A 76 -30.53 42.54 47.07
N GLU A 77 -29.46 43.32 47.17
CA GLU A 77 -29.41 44.74 46.78
C GLU A 77 -28.65 45.04 45.50
N SER A 78 -29.03 44.41 44.40
CA SER A 78 -28.48 44.82 43.09
C SER A 78 -29.52 45.55 42.25
N LEU A 79 -29.58 46.85 42.40
CA LEU A 79 -30.25 47.80 41.48
C LEU A 79 -29.66 47.86 40.08
N PHE A 80 -28.64 47.00 39.76
CA PHE A 80 -27.95 46.91 38.49
C PHE A 80 -28.08 45.53 37.79
N ALA A 81 -29.16 44.84 38.01
CA ALA A 81 -29.41 43.56 37.37
C ALA A 81 -29.46 43.61 35.81
N GLY A 82 -29.64 44.79 35.23
CA GLY A 82 -29.67 44.97 33.77
C GLY A 82 -28.30 45.12 33.09
N ALA A 83 -27.21 45.38 33.84
CA ALA A 83 -25.86 45.47 33.26
C ALA A 83 -25.05 44.18 33.31
N ALA A 84 -25.67 43.08 33.76
CA ALA A 84 -24.98 41.80 34.02
C ALA A 84 -24.59 41.00 32.75
N GLU A 85 -25.20 41.31 31.60
CA GLU A 85 -24.85 40.57 30.36
C GLU A 85 -23.45 40.91 29.82
N ASP A 86 -22.97 42.16 30.04
CA ASP A 86 -21.61 42.61 29.68
C ASP A 86 -20.54 42.16 30.67
N ALA A 87 -20.94 41.65 31.83
CA ALA A 87 -20.05 41.29 32.95
C ALA A 87 -19.40 39.88 32.80
N TYR A 88 -19.65 39.15 31.71
CA TYR A 88 -19.13 37.82 31.51
C TYR A 88 -18.13 37.72 30.32
N PRO A 89 -16.89 38.20 30.45
CA PRO A 89 -15.92 38.24 29.37
C PRO A 89 -15.55 36.86 28.85
N ALA A 90 -15.41 35.82 29.70
CA ALA A 90 -15.09 34.49 29.27
C ALA A 90 -16.24 33.84 28.48
N ARG A 91 -17.49 34.09 28.89
CA ARG A 91 -18.68 33.63 28.13
C ARG A 91 -18.76 34.28 26.76
N ASN A 92 -18.50 35.58 26.66
CA ASN A 92 -18.51 36.31 25.41
C ASN A 92 -17.37 35.83 24.47
N ALA A 93 -16.16 35.64 25.01
CA ALA A 93 -15.04 35.07 24.27
C ALA A 93 -15.35 33.69 23.71
N ARG A 94 -15.96 32.79 24.51
CA ARG A 94 -16.41 31.50 24.06
C ARG A 94 -17.46 31.60 22.94
N ARG A 95 -18.49 32.44 23.10
CA ARG A 95 -19.53 32.66 22.08
C ARG A 95 -18.94 33.13 20.76
N GLN A 96 -17.99 34.07 20.78
CA GLN A 96 -17.30 34.55 19.59
C GLN A 96 -16.43 33.47 18.98
N PHE A 97 -15.72 32.68 19.79
CA PHE A 97 -14.92 31.54 19.33
C PHE A 97 -15.79 30.47 18.63
N GLU A 98 -16.90 30.06 19.23
CA GLU A 98 -17.83 29.10 18.65
C GLU A 98 -18.50 29.61 17.37
N LYS A 99 -18.76 30.93 17.28
CA LYS A 99 -19.43 31.55 16.12
C LYS A 99 -18.51 31.66 14.89
N TRP A 100 -17.26 32.02 15.08
CA TRP A 100 -16.34 32.38 14.00
C TRP A 100 -15.15 31.44 13.85
N VAL A 101 -14.53 31.05 14.97
CA VAL A 101 -13.28 30.29 14.92
C VAL A 101 -13.54 28.81 14.63
N VAL A 102 -14.60 28.24 15.20
CA VAL A 102 -14.93 26.82 14.94
C VAL A 102 -15.27 26.55 13.47
N PRO A 103 -16.12 27.34 12.79
CA PRO A 103 -16.35 27.14 11.35
C PRO A 103 -15.09 27.39 10.50
N ALA A 104 -14.32 28.44 10.81
CA ALA A 104 -13.07 28.72 10.11
C ALA A 104 -12.06 27.57 10.25
N PHE A 105 -11.95 27.00 11.45
CA PHE A 105 -11.11 25.82 11.68
C PHE A 105 -11.60 24.59 10.91
N SER A 106 -12.93 24.39 10.81
CA SER A 106 -13.48 23.26 10.02
C SER A 106 -13.13 23.38 8.51
N VAL A 107 -13.13 24.61 7.98
CA VAL A 107 -12.64 24.89 6.61
C VAL A 107 -11.15 24.59 6.49
N LEU A 108 -10.35 24.99 7.50
CA LEU A 108 -8.91 24.73 7.51
C LEU A 108 -8.61 23.21 7.53
N VAL A 109 -9.35 22.43 8.33
CA VAL A 109 -9.23 20.97 8.36
C VAL A 109 -9.59 20.39 6.99
N LEU A 110 -10.66 20.86 6.35
CA LEU A 110 -11.06 20.41 5.02
C LEU A 110 -9.98 20.70 3.98
N LEU A 111 -9.40 21.90 4.01
CA LEU A 111 -8.26 22.26 3.13
C LEU A 111 -7.04 21.38 3.40
N GLY A 112 -6.74 21.11 4.67
CA GLY A 112 -5.67 20.18 5.06
C GLY A 112 -5.90 18.75 4.55
N GLN A 113 -7.15 18.27 4.63
CA GLN A 113 -7.52 16.97 4.07
C GLN A 113 -7.39 16.95 2.54
N ALA A 114 -7.85 17.99 1.85
CA ALA A 114 -7.72 18.10 0.40
C ALA A 114 -6.26 18.16 -0.05
N LEU A 115 -5.42 18.94 0.64
CA LEU A 115 -3.98 18.99 0.37
C LEU A 115 -3.33 17.63 0.62
N GLY A 116 -3.67 16.98 1.73
CA GLY A 116 -3.18 15.63 2.06
C GLY A 116 -3.55 14.59 1.01
N LEU A 117 -4.79 14.63 0.50
CA LEU A 117 -5.24 13.77 -0.61
C LEU A 117 -4.45 14.02 -1.89
N LEU A 118 -4.18 15.28 -2.24
CA LEU A 118 -3.37 15.64 -3.39
C LEU A 118 -1.93 15.12 -3.25
N LEU A 119 -1.33 15.24 -2.06
CA LEU A 119 0.00 14.74 -1.77
C LEU A 119 0.08 13.21 -1.90
N VAL A 120 -0.86 12.48 -1.31
CA VAL A 120 -0.91 11.01 -1.40
C VAL A 120 -1.18 10.56 -2.84
N TYR A 121 -2.09 11.22 -3.54
CA TYR A 121 -2.40 10.90 -4.94
C TYR A 121 -1.20 11.12 -5.87
N SER A 122 -0.45 12.22 -5.69
CA SER A 122 0.76 12.49 -6.47
C SER A 122 1.81 11.38 -6.32
N GLN A 123 1.96 10.83 -5.13
CA GLN A 123 2.88 9.71 -4.87
C GLN A 123 2.39 8.39 -5.50
N LEU A 124 1.08 8.14 -5.48
CA LEU A 124 0.48 6.97 -6.13
C LEU A 124 0.61 7.02 -7.66
N GLY A 125 0.56 8.24 -8.25
CA GLY A 125 0.71 8.48 -9.69
C GLY A 125 2.17 8.47 -10.19
N GLY A 126 3.16 8.25 -9.31
CA GLY A 126 4.58 8.19 -9.69
C GLY A 126 5.26 9.54 -9.90
N SER A 127 4.58 10.67 -9.62
CA SER A 127 5.21 11.99 -9.62
C SER A 127 5.93 12.23 -8.29
N THR A 128 7.25 12.33 -8.34
CA THR A 128 8.12 12.43 -7.17
C THR A 128 8.20 13.87 -6.65
N LEU A 129 7.18 14.37 -5.94
CA LEU A 129 7.29 15.64 -5.20
C LEU A 129 8.21 15.52 -3.97
N PHE A 130 8.38 14.33 -3.42
CA PHE A 130 9.20 14.04 -2.23
C PHE A 130 10.24 12.91 -2.42
N GLY A 131 10.74 12.69 -3.64
CA GLY A 131 11.64 11.59 -3.95
C GLY A 131 10.91 10.25 -4.19
N SER A 132 11.61 9.27 -4.75
CA SER A 132 11.04 7.93 -4.95
C SER A 132 10.92 7.22 -3.60
N THR A 133 9.75 7.26 -3.00
CA THR A 133 9.42 6.46 -1.83
C THR A 133 9.14 5.03 -2.27
N GLN A 134 10.19 4.25 -2.56
CA GLN A 134 10.04 2.81 -2.65
C GLN A 134 10.08 2.25 -1.23
N ALA A 135 9.08 1.47 -0.88
CA ALA A 135 9.08 0.73 0.39
C ALA A 135 10.35 -0.13 0.46
N SER A 136 11.28 0.29 1.30
CA SER A 136 12.58 -0.38 1.43
C SER A 136 12.58 -1.53 2.44
N GLY A 137 11.45 -1.77 3.11
CA GLY A 137 11.34 -2.77 4.19
C GLY A 137 12.29 -2.45 5.36
N SER A 138 12.36 -1.19 5.76
CA SER A 138 13.26 -0.76 6.83
C SER A 138 12.83 -1.32 8.19
N THR A 139 13.67 -2.12 8.82
CA THR A 139 13.45 -2.66 10.18
C THR A 139 13.21 -1.55 11.20
N LEU A 140 13.87 -0.41 11.02
CA LEU A 140 13.74 0.76 11.87
C LEU A 140 12.34 1.36 11.81
N GLN A 141 11.75 1.47 10.61
CA GLN A 141 10.37 1.91 10.41
C GLN A 141 9.39 0.96 11.11
N ILE A 142 9.53 -0.34 10.90
CA ILE A 142 8.66 -1.35 11.55
C ILE A 142 8.67 -1.18 13.06
N MET A 143 9.85 -1.03 13.68
CA MET A 143 9.97 -0.88 15.13
C MET A 143 9.30 0.39 15.65
N PHE A 144 9.55 1.54 15.04
CA PHE A 144 8.97 2.80 15.50
C PHE A 144 7.46 2.87 15.27
N PHE A 145 6.97 2.44 14.10
CA PHE A 145 5.52 2.43 13.86
C PHE A 145 4.79 1.42 14.75
N ALA A 146 5.41 0.30 15.11
CA ALA A 146 4.88 -0.62 16.11
C ALA A 146 4.80 0.03 17.52
N LEU A 147 5.81 0.80 17.91
CA LEU A 147 5.78 1.57 19.14
C LEU A 147 4.68 2.64 19.11
N PHE A 148 4.56 3.39 18.02
CA PHE A 148 3.52 4.42 17.85
C PHE A 148 2.12 3.81 17.92
N MET A 149 1.91 2.63 17.31
CA MET A 149 0.67 1.87 17.38
C MET A 149 0.25 1.63 18.84
N VAL A 150 1.15 1.12 19.67
CA VAL A 150 0.86 0.80 21.07
C VAL A 150 0.54 2.05 21.88
N VAL A 151 1.36 3.10 21.74
CA VAL A 151 1.17 4.38 22.47
C VAL A 151 -0.15 5.03 22.10
N LEU A 152 -0.44 5.14 20.78
CA LEU A 152 -1.67 5.75 20.30
C LEU A 152 -2.91 4.93 20.70
N PHE A 153 -2.82 3.61 20.68
CA PHE A 153 -3.91 2.74 21.11
C PHE A 153 -4.21 2.92 22.59
N MET A 154 -3.21 2.83 23.48
CA MET A 154 -3.40 2.95 24.93
C MET A 154 -3.96 4.32 25.31
N MET A 155 -3.34 5.39 24.82
CA MET A 155 -3.80 6.75 25.13
C MET A 155 -5.15 7.05 24.48
N GLY A 156 -5.39 6.60 23.25
CA GLY A 156 -6.66 6.74 22.57
C GLY A 156 -7.79 6.02 23.29
N LYS A 157 -7.59 4.79 23.76
CA LYS A 157 -8.58 4.03 24.55
C LYS A 157 -8.87 4.70 25.88
N TYR A 158 -7.86 5.15 26.60
CA TYR A 158 -8.02 5.86 27.86
C TYR A 158 -8.84 7.13 27.68
N SER A 159 -8.47 7.96 26.70
CA SER A 159 -9.15 9.22 26.39
C SER A 159 -10.58 9.01 25.87
N ALA A 160 -10.82 7.96 25.05
CA ALA A 160 -12.15 7.61 24.59
C ALA A 160 -13.05 7.11 25.73
N GLY A 161 -12.48 6.43 26.74
CA GLY A 161 -13.19 6.06 27.97
C GLY A 161 -13.66 7.27 28.75
N LEU A 162 -12.78 8.25 28.98
CA LEU A 162 -13.10 9.49 29.66
C LEU A 162 -14.08 10.37 28.87
N ALA A 163 -13.97 10.42 27.55
CA ALA A 163 -14.86 11.18 26.67
C ALA A 163 -16.34 10.76 26.76
N ARG A 164 -16.63 9.61 27.33
CA ARG A 164 -18.00 9.12 27.60
C ARG A 164 -18.60 9.67 28.89
N MET A 165 -17.79 10.28 29.74
CA MET A 165 -18.27 10.90 30.99
C MET A 165 -18.87 12.28 30.69
N ASP A 166 -19.88 12.66 31.45
CA ASP A 166 -20.57 13.94 31.29
C ASP A 166 -19.61 15.13 31.41
N GLY A 167 -19.66 16.03 30.44
CA GLY A 167 -18.83 17.24 30.40
C GLY A 167 -17.44 17.05 29.78
N GLN A 168 -17.06 15.84 29.33
CA GLN A 168 -15.74 15.56 28.72
C GLN A 168 -15.83 15.21 27.23
N GLU A 169 -16.93 15.53 26.58
CA GLU A 169 -17.19 15.23 25.15
C GLU A 169 -16.13 15.79 24.20
N LEU A 170 -15.43 16.87 24.61
CA LEU A 170 -14.37 17.50 23.83
C LEU A 170 -13.11 16.63 23.63
N LEU A 171 -12.88 15.62 24.47
CA LEU A 171 -11.79 14.68 24.30
C LEU A 171 -12.03 13.69 23.16
N ARG A 172 -13.29 13.53 22.74
CA ARG A 172 -13.72 12.53 21.76
C ARG A 172 -13.03 12.66 20.39
N PRO A 173 -12.96 13.86 19.76
CA PRO A 173 -12.33 13.96 18.45
C PRO A 173 -10.85 13.54 18.47
N GLY A 174 -10.08 14.07 19.43
CA GLY A 174 -8.67 13.70 19.60
C GLY A 174 -8.47 12.22 19.85
N ALA A 175 -9.27 11.60 20.73
CA ALA A 175 -9.22 10.17 21.01
C ALA A 175 -9.53 9.32 19.78
N SER A 176 -10.51 9.72 18.96
CA SER A 176 -10.88 9.02 17.73
C SER A 176 -9.72 9.02 16.72
N TYR A 177 -9.04 10.16 16.54
CA TYR A 177 -7.86 10.24 15.67
C TYR A 177 -6.67 9.45 16.20
N MET A 178 -6.46 9.38 17.52
CA MET A 178 -5.43 8.53 18.11
C MET A 178 -5.69 7.05 17.83
N LEU A 179 -6.93 6.61 18.01
CA LEU A 179 -7.32 5.21 17.75
C LEU A 179 -7.21 4.86 16.26
N LEU A 180 -7.69 5.73 15.37
CA LEU A 180 -7.51 5.52 13.94
C LEU A 180 -6.03 5.56 13.55
N GLY A 181 -5.25 6.47 14.14
CA GLY A 181 -3.80 6.54 13.97
C GLY A 181 -3.11 5.24 14.36
N SER A 182 -3.56 4.57 15.44
CA SER A 182 -3.02 3.26 15.82
C SER A 182 -3.32 2.18 14.77
N VAL A 183 -4.53 2.18 14.19
CA VAL A 183 -4.90 1.26 13.09
C VAL A 183 -4.05 1.52 11.84
N VAL A 184 -3.83 2.79 11.49
CA VAL A 184 -2.98 3.15 10.34
C VAL A 184 -1.52 2.79 10.60
N CYS A 185 -0.99 3.02 11.80
CA CYS A 185 0.37 2.55 12.17
C CYS A 185 0.49 1.02 12.04
N THR A 186 -0.55 0.27 12.43
CA THR A 186 -0.59 -1.19 12.19
C THR A 186 -0.52 -1.53 10.71
N ALA A 187 -1.28 -0.81 9.88
CA ALA A 187 -1.27 -0.98 8.42
C ALA A 187 0.11 -0.67 7.81
N VAL A 188 0.79 0.38 8.30
CA VAL A 188 2.18 0.69 7.91
C VAL A 188 3.12 -0.45 8.28
N VAL A 189 3.04 -0.98 9.50
CA VAL A 189 3.86 -2.13 9.94
C VAL A 189 3.63 -3.35 9.05
N ILE A 190 2.38 -3.65 8.68
CA ILE A 190 2.05 -4.76 7.79
C ILE A 190 2.63 -4.54 6.39
N ALA A 191 2.51 -3.33 5.83
CA ALA A 191 3.03 -2.99 4.51
C ALA A 191 4.56 -3.09 4.45
N GLU A 192 5.25 -2.53 5.46
CA GLU A 192 6.71 -2.59 5.57
C GLU A 192 7.21 -4.01 5.78
N ALA A 193 6.54 -4.79 6.63
CA ALA A 193 6.86 -6.21 6.81
C ALA A 193 6.66 -7.00 5.51
N ALA A 194 5.57 -6.76 4.77
CA ALA A 194 5.33 -7.39 3.49
C ALA A 194 6.43 -7.04 2.46
N SER A 195 6.86 -5.77 2.44
CA SER A 195 7.97 -5.30 1.60
C SER A 195 9.31 -5.94 1.98
N PHE A 196 9.57 -6.12 3.28
CA PHE A 196 10.74 -6.85 3.78
C PHE A 196 10.78 -8.32 3.28
N PHE A 197 9.60 -8.95 3.15
CA PHE A 197 9.47 -10.30 2.59
C PHE A 197 9.36 -10.34 1.05
N GLY A 198 9.64 -9.24 0.35
CA GLY A 198 9.67 -9.17 -1.11
C GLY A 198 8.30 -8.95 -1.78
N HIS A 199 7.31 -8.44 -1.07
CA HIS A 199 5.98 -8.14 -1.58
C HIS A 199 5.63 -6.64 -1.50
N PRO A 200 6.29 -5.75 -2.27
CA PRO A 200 6.08 -4.29 -2.19
C PRO A 200 4.70 -3.83 -2.67
N VAL A 201 3.95 -4.68 -3.37
CA VAL A 201 2.59 -4.37 -3.88
C VAL A 201 1.61 -4.02 -2.75
N TRP A 202 1.81 -4.56 -1.55
CA TRP A 202 0.97 -4.28 -0.38
C TRP A 202 1.01 -2.82 0.07
N ASP A 203 2.15 -2.16 -0.05
CA ASP A 203 2.30 -0.74 0.27
C ASP A 203 1.31 0.11 -0.54
N ARG A 204 1.26 -0.11 -1.85
CA ARG A 204 0.35 0.61 -2.74
C ARG A 204 -1.13 0.28 -2.47
N GLY A 205 -1.46 -0.99 -2.23
CA GLY A 205 -2.82 -1.44 -1.91
C GLY A 205 -3.35 -0.81 -0.62
N ILE A 206 -2.56 -0.85 0.45
CA ILE A 206 -2.91 -0.27 1.75
C ILE A 206 -3.00 1.25 1.65
N THR A 207 -2.11 1.90 0.90
CA THR A 207 -2.17 3.35 0.65
C THR A 207 -3.51 3.77 0.03
N TRP A 208 -4.05 3.02 -0.94
CA TRP A 208 -5.37 3.28 -1.51
C TRP A 208 -6.49 3.19 -0.47
N VAL A 209 -6.40 2.25 0.47
CA VAL A 209 -7.38 2.13 1.56
C VAL A 209 -7.32 3.35 2.49
N VAL A 210 -6.11 3.77 2.91
CA VAL A 210 -5.93 4.97 3.75
C VAL A 210 -6.38 6.23 3.02
N PHE A 211 -6.06 6.36 1.72
CA PHE A 211 -6.54 7.43 0.86
C PHE A 211 -8.07 7.50 0.84
N ALA A 212 -8.75 6.36 0.64
CA ALA A 212 -10.21 6.30 0.67
C ALA A 212 -10.78 6.74 2.03
N VAL A 213 -10.17 6.36 3.14
CA VAL A 213 -10.58 6.79 4.49
C VAL A 213 -10.47 8.31 4.64
N ILE A 214 -9.37 8.92 4.19
CA ILE A 214 -9.19 10.38 4.23
C ILE A 214 -10.21 11.07 3.33
N ALA A 215 -10.46 10.55 2.12
CA ALA A 215 -11.41 11.11 1.15
C ALA A 215 -12.85 11.08 1.68
N VAL A 216 -13.28 9.96 2.25
CA VAL A 216 -14.63 9.83 2.84
C VAL A 216 -14.79 10.72 4.07
N SER A 217 -13.73 10.84 4.90
CA SER A 217 -13.71 11.77 6.04
C SER A 217 -13.78 13.25 5.57
N ALA A 218 -13.10 13.61 4.49
CA ALA A 218 -13.18 14.95 3.91
C ALA A 218 -14.60 15.25 3.38
N LEU A 219 -15.22 14.28 2.72
CA LEU A 219 -16.61 14.39 2.25
C LEU A 219 -17.58 14.56 3.43
N GLU A 220 -17.42 13.77 4.51
CA GLU A 220 -18.23 13.92 5.73
C GLU A 220 -18.09 15.32 6.33
N ASN A 221 -16.87 15.84 6.44
CA ASN A 221 -16.61 17.17 6.97
C ASN A 221 -17.22 18.26 6.09
N PHE A 222 -17.13 18.12 4.75
CA PHE A 222 -17.77 19.02 3.80
C PHE A 222 -19.29 19.03 3.96
N VAL A 223 -19.93 17.87 3.99
CA VAL A 223 -21.39 17.73 4.17
C VAL A 223 -21.79 18.33 5.52
N THR A 224 -21.04 18.08 6.60
CA THR A 224 -21.32 18.62 7.93
C THR A 224 -21.23 20.14 7.95
N LEU A 225 -20.26 20.73 7.25
CA LEU A 225 -20.10 22.18 7.11
C LEU A 225 -21.29 22.79 6.36
N VAL A 226 -21.72 22.18 5.23
CA VAL A 226 -22.87 22.65 4.45
C VAL A 226 -24.16 22.56 5.29
N LEU A 227 -24.38 21.45 5.99
CA LEU A 227 -25.56 21.27 6.83
C LEU A 227 -25.61 22.27 8.00
N GLU A 228 -24.47 22.70 8.53
CA GLU A 228 -24.43 23.70 9.61
C GLU A 228 -24.91 25.07 9.15
N ILE A 229 -24.75 25.44 7.87
CA ILE A 229 -25.27 26.68 7.30
C ILE A 229 -26.80 26.72 7.38
N TYR A 230 -27.46 25.57 7.16
CA TYR A 230 -28.93 25.44 7.15
C TYR A 230 -29.51 25.10 8.53
N ARG A 231 -28.68 24.90 9.56
CA ARG A 231 -29.17 24.47 10.87
C ARG A 231 -29.84 25.60 11.61
N PRO A 232 -31.11 25.45 12.05
CA PRO A 232 -31.80 26.45 12.85
C PRO A 232 -31.11 26.56 14.23
N ARG A 233 -30.75 27.77 14.62
CA ARG A 233 -30.14 28.02 15.91
C ARG A 233 -31.26 28.09 16.99
N VAL A 234 -31.39 27.01 17.74
CA VAL A 234 -32.31 26.93 18.88
C VAL A 234 -31.53 27.16 20.14
N ASP A 235 -31.88 28.21 20.88
CA ASP A 235 -31.26 28.51 22.17
C ASP A 235 -31.42 27.33 23.14
N GLY A 236 -30.33 26.98 23.83
CA GLY A 236 -30.32 25.91 24.84
C GLY A 236 -29.88 24.51 24.35
N LYS A 237 -29.68 24.24 23.04
CA LYS A 237 -29.07 23.01 22.58
C LYS A 237 -27.54 23.16 22.51
N LYS A 238 -26.83 22.17 23.07
CA LYS A 238 -25.36 22.08 22.95
C LYS A 238 -24.94 22.14 21.47
N ALA A 239 -24.04 23.03 21.13
CA ALA A 239 -23.48 23.14 19.80
C ALA A 239 -22.73 21.81 19.45
N ARG A 240 -23.03 21.26 18.28
CA ARG A 240 -22.32 20.07 17.79
C ARG A 240 -20.89 20.47 17.40
N LEU A 241 -19.92 19.59 17.73
CA LEU A 241 -18.54 19.77 17.30
C LEU A 241 -18.45 19.52 15.78
N LEU A 242 -18.21 20.58 14.99
CA LEU A 242 -18.16 20.53 13.53
C LEU A 242 -16.98 19.72 12.99
N TYR A 243 -15.90 19.62 13.77
CA TYR A 243 -14.68 18.90 13.43
C TYR A 243 -14.64 17.45 13.99
N ASP A 244 -15.73 16.99 14.62
CA ASP A 244 -15.85 15.61 15.10
C ASP A 244 -16.42 14.71 13.99
N SER A 245 -15.54 13.97 13.31
CA SER A 245 -15.92 13.02 12.29
C SER A 245 -16.47 11.73 12.93
N ARG A 246 -17.69 11.36 12.57
CA ARG A 246 -18.35 10.13 13.03
C ARG A 246 -17.71 8.91 12.43
N LEU A 247 -17.29 8.99 11.16
CA LEU A 247 -16.63 7.90 10.46
C LEU A 247 -15.30 7.55 11.12
N ILE A 248 -14.51 8.55 11.48
CA ILE A 248 -13.25 8.33 12.18
C ILE A 248 -13.48 7.72 13.55
N GLY A 249 -14.50 8.19 14.28
CA GLY A 249 -14.92 7.60 15.55
C GLY A 249 -15.34 6.13 15.43
N LEU A 250 -16.03 5.77 14.36
CA LEU A 250 -16.46 4.41 14.05
C LEU A 250 -15.28 3.50 13.69
N LEU A 251 -14.39 3.94 12.81
CA LEU A 251 -13.21 3.17 12.38
C LEU A 251 -12.20 3.00 13.52
N GLY A 252 -12.04 4.00 14.38
CA GLY A 252 -11.18 3.91 15.56
C GLY A 252 -11.73 2.99 16.67
N GLN A 253 -13.04 2.73 16.69
CA GLN A 253 -13.70 1.87 17.67
C GLN A 253 -14.60 0.84 16.99
N PRO A 254 -14.04 -0.28 16.48
CA PRO A 254 -14.81 -1.30 15.74
C PRO A 254 -16.03 -1.86 16.50
N GLY A 255 -15.97 -1.92 17.84
CA GLY A 255 -17.12 -2.29 18.67
C GLY A 255 -18.31 -1.34 18.55
N GLY A 256 -18.06 -0.06 18.22
CA GLY A 256 -19.10 0.93 17.93
C GLY A 256 -19.78 0.72 16.58
N LEU A 257 -19.08 0.15 15.59
CA LEU A 257 -19.65 -0.18 14.28
C LEU A 257 -20.79 -1.17 14.39
N ILE A 258 -20.58 -2.23 15.15
CA ILE A 258 -21.55 -3.31 15.33
C ILE A 258 -22.79 -2.80 16.07
N SER A 259 -22.61 -2.02 17.14
CA SER A 259 -23.72 -1.44 17.89
C SER A 259 -24.51 -0.42 17.06
N THR A 260 -23.82 0.43 16.26
CA THR A 260 -24.48 1.39 15.39
C THR A 260 -25.22 0.70 14.23
N ALA A 261 -24.63 -0.32 13.64
CA ALA A 261 -25.29 -1.15 12.62
C ALA A 261 -26.52 -1.85 13.19
N ALA A 262 -26.42 -2.40 14.40
CA ALA A 262 -27.55 -3.03 15.08
C ALA A 262 -28.66 -2.02 15.37
N GLN A 263 -28.35 -0.81 15.83
CA GLN A 263 -29.34 0.26 16.06
C GLN A 263 -30.01 0.72 14.75
N ALA A 264 -29.25 0.76 13.64
CA ALA A 264 -29.79 1.07 12.33
C ALA A 264 -30.75 -0.04 11.86
N LEU A 265 -30.40 -1.31 12.09
CA LEU A 265 -31.26 -2.45 11.82
C LEU A 265 -32.51 -2.46 12.71
N ASP A 266 -32.38 -2.14 14.01
CA ASP A 266 -33.50 -2.01 14.94
C ASP A 266 -34.50 -0.97 14.42
N TYR A 267 -34.00 0.16 13.91
CA TYR A 267 -34.85 1.19 13.32
C TYR A 267 -35.52 0.74 12.01
N GLN A 268 -34.77 0.05 11.13
CA GLN A 268 -35.25 -0.38 9.83
C GLN A 268 -36.31 -1.49 9.92
N PHE A 269 -36.11 -2.45 10.81
CA PHE A 269 -36.96 -3.64 10.95
C PHE A 269 -38.08 -3.49 11.99
N GLY A 270 -38.05 -2.44 12.81
CA GLY A 270 -39.08 -2.17 13.81
C GLY A 270 -39.07 -3.13 15.01
N PHE A 271 -38.11 -4.04 15.11
CA PHE A 271 -37.89 -4.88 16.28
C PHE A 271 -36.40 -4.80 16.71
N LYS A 272 -36.13 -5.01 18.00
CA LYS A 272 -34.82 -4.86 18.56
C LYS A 272 -33.89 -6.03 18.22
N VAL A 273 -33.22 -5.94 17.08
CA VAL A 273 -32.20 -6.92 16.64
C VAL A 273 -31.06 -6.98 17.63
N SER A 274 -30.69 -5.84 18.22
CA SER A 274 -29.62 -5.73 19.22
C SER A 274 -29.87 -6.52 20.52
N GLU A 275 -31.14 -6.79 20.84
CA GLU A 275 -31.51 -7.59 22.03
C GLU A 275 -31.62 -9.10 21.72
N THR A 276 -31.52 -9.52 20.46
CA THR A 276 -31.62 -10.92 20.07
C THR A 276 -30.44 -11.74 20.60
N TRP A 277 -30.71 -13.02 20.93
CA TRP A 277 -29.68 -13.96 21.38
C TRP A 277 -28.52 -14.05 20.37
N PHE A 278 -28.82 -14.07 19.07
CA PHE A 278 -27.83 -14.16 18.02
C PHE A 278 -26.87 -12.96 18.02
N TYR A 279 -27.39 -11.74 18.17
CA TYR A 279 -26.56 -10.53 18.21
C TYR A 279 -25.62 -10.53 19.42
N ARG A 280 -26.15 -10.84 20.62
CA ARG A 280 -25.33 -10.92 21.84
C ARG A 280 -24.25 -11.98 21.75
N TYR A 281 -24.59 -13.14 21.17
CA TYR A 281 -23.61 -14.20 20.91
C TYR A 281 -22.53 -13.76 19.92
N ALA A 282 -22.93 -13.14 18.80
CA ALA A 282 -22.01 -12.62 17.80
C ALA A 282 -21.08 -11.53 18.38
N GLU A 283 -21.61 -10.60 19.15
CA GLU A 283 -20.83 -9.53 19.80
C GLU A 283 -19.81 -10.10 20.81
N GLN A 284 -20.23 -11.03 21.65
CA GLN A 284 -19.34 -11.66 22.64
C GLN A 284 -18.28 -12.54 22.02
N LYS A 285 -18.59 -13.24 20.93
CA LYS A 285 -17.72 -14.22 20.28
C LYS A 285 -17.05 -13.70 19.01
N LEU A 286 -17.24 -12.43 18.65
CA LEU A 286 -16.70 -11.85 17.41
C LEU A 286 -15.19 -12.05 17.29
N ALA A 287 -14.44 -11.76 18.35
CA ALA A 287 -12.99 -11.93 18.36
C ALA A 287 -12.60 -13.40 18.15
N LEU A 288 -13.35 -14.34 18.76
CA LEU A 288 -13.14 -15.78 18.58
C LEU A 288 -13.47 -16.22 17.15
N ILE A 289 -14.58 -15.74 16.59
CA ILE A 289 -15.00 -16.05 15.21
C ILE A 289 -13.96 -15.56 14.22
N LEU A 290 -13.50 -14.32 14.38
CA LEU A 290 -12.43 -13.74 13.54
C LEU A 290 -11.11 -14.50 13.69
N ALA A 291 -10.76 -14.91 14.91
CA ALA A 291 -9.56 -15.71 15.15
C ALA A 291 -9.67 -17.09 14.46
N ILE A 292 -10.81 -17.76 14.55
CA ILE A 292 -11.05 -19.04 13.88
C ILE A 292 -10.98 -18.85 12.37
N GLN A 293 -11.60 -17.80 11.82
CA GLN A 293 -11.55 -17.50 10.39
C GLN A 293 -10.12 -17.23 9.93
N PHE A 294 -9.34 -16.48 10.71
CA PHE A 294 -7.92 -16.25 10.42
C PHE A 294 -7.12 -17.56 10.41
N VAL A 295 -7.33 -18.44 11.41
CA VAL A 295 -6.69 -19.74 11.46
C VAL A 295 -7.07 -20.63 10.27
N VAL A 296 -8.35 -20.64 9.87
CA VAL A 296 -8.82 -21.38 8.69
C VAL A 296 -8.17 -20.86 7.42
N LEU A 297 -8.11 -19.54 7.23
CA LEU A 297 -7.44 -18.92 6.08
C LEU A 297 -5.93 -19.22 6.09
N PHE A 298 -5.30 -19.14 7.24
CA PHE A 298 -3.88 -19.46 7.39
C PHE A 298 -3.59 -20.93 7.04
N LEU A 299 -4.39 -21.85 7.54
CA LEU A 299 -4.28 -23.28 7.23
C LEU A 299 -4.65 -23.58 5.77
N SER A 300 -5.55 -22.81 5.14
CA SER A 300 -5.89 -22.98 3.73
C SER A 300 -4.70 -22.73 2.81
N SER A 301 -3.76 -21.86 3.24
CA SER A 301 -2.51 -21.62 2.51
C SER A 301 -1.57 -22.84 2.45
N SER A 302 -1.86 -23.88 3.24
CA SER A 302 -1.10 -25.14 3.24
C SER A 302 -1.39 -26.04 2.04
N PHE A 303 -2.45 -25.74 1.30
CA PHE A 303 -2.82 -26.52 0.12
C PHE A 303 -2.36 -25.83 -1.15
N VAL A 304 -1.72 -26.58 -2.03
CA VAL A 304 -1.32 -26.11 -3.35
C VAL A 304 -1.68 -27.13 -4.42
N VAL A 305 -2.29 -26.65 -5.50
CA VAL A 305 -2.60 -27.46 -6.68
C VAL A 305 -1.61 -27.10 -7.79
N ILE A 306 -0.94 -28.09 -8.35
CA ILE A 306 0.02 -27.95 -9.45
C ILE A 306 -0.64 -28.54 -10.70
N HIS A 307 -0.61 -27.77 -11.80
CA HIS A 307 -1.20 -28.20 -13.06
C HIS A 307 -0.40 -29.34 -13.73
N ALA A 308 -1.05 -30.10 -14.63
CA ALA A 308 -0.46 -31.27 -15.28
C ALA A 308 0.83 -30.97 -16.04
N ASN A 309 0.97 -29.76 -16.59
CA ASN A 309 2.13 -29.35 -17.41
C ASN A 309 3.24 -28.66 -16.58
N GLU A 310 3.06 -28.59 -15.25
CA GLU A 310 3.97 -27.87 -14.35
C GLU A 310 4.62 -28.83 -13.35
N LYS A 311 5.83 -28.52 -12.95
CA LYS A 311 6.44 -29.01 -11.70
C LYS A 311 6.78 -27.82 -10.84
N ALA A 312 6.84 -28.02 -9.54
CA ALA A 312 7.17 -26.94 -8.64
C ALA A 312 8.27 -27.34 -7.65
N THR A 313 9.06 -26.37 -7.22
CA THR A 313 10.00 -26.55 -6.13
C THR A 313 9.43 -25.99 -4.84
N LEU A 314 9.58 -26.77 -3.78
CA LEU A 314 9.24 -26.39 -2.41
C LEU A 314 10.48 -25.82 -1.73
N GLU A 315 10.40 -24.55 -1.32
CA GLU A 315 11.44 -23.91 -0.53
C GLU A 315 10.95 -23.64 0.88
N ARG A 316 11.74 -24.08 1.87
CA ARG A 316 11.50 -23.83 3.29
C ARG A 316 12.55 -22.89 3.82
N PHE A 317 12.15 -21.69 4.27
CA PHE A 317 13.06 -20.63 4.70
C PHE A 317 14.22 -20.37 3.73
N GLY A 318 13.95 -20.37 2.41
CA GLY A 318 14.96 -20.15 1.37
C GLY A 318 15.81 -21.38 1.03
N LYS A 319 15.61 -22.53 1.69
CA LYS A 319 16.28 -23.79 1.36
C LYS A 319 15.33 -24.68 0.57
N ARG A 320 15.77 -25.19 -0.56
CA ARG A 320 15.02 -26.18 -1.36
C ARG A 320 14.92 -27.49 -0.60
N VAL A 321 13.71 -28.02 -0.49
CA VAL A 321 13.44 -29.26 0.25
C VAL A 321 13.02 -30.36 -0.68
N ASP A 322 12.10 -30.10 -1.63
CA ASP A 322 11.54 -31.13 -2.49
C ASP A 322 11.00 -30.57 -3.83
N ILE A 323 10.71 -31.47 -4.76
CA ILE A 323 10.06 -31.17 -6.04
C ILE A 323 8.65 -31.70 -5.98
N LEU A 324 7.68 -30.81 -6.14
CA LEU A 324 6.26 -31.16 -6.16
C LEU A 324 5.81 -31.52 -7.58
N TYR A 325 5.11 -32.63 -7.69
CA TYR A 325 4.54 -33.14 -8.94
C TYR A 325 3.10 -32.62 -9.16
N PRO A 326 2.59 -32.71 -10.40
CA PRO A 326 1.21 -32.35 -10.71
C PRO A 326 0.20 -33.04 -9.80
N GLY A 327 -0.81 -32.25 -9.38
CA GLY A 327 -1.87 -32.69 -8.49
C GLY A 327 -1.97 -31.87 -7.20
N PHE A 328 -2.64 -32.44 -6.24
CA PHE A 328 -2.87 -31.84 -4.93
C PHE A 328 -1.68 -32.15 -4.01
N ASN A 329 -1.03 -31.11 -3.52
CA ASN A 329 0.14 -31.22 -2.65
C ASN A 329 -0.08 -30.45 -1.36
N PHE A 330 0.51 -30.96 -0.25
CA PHE A 330 0.50 -30.32 1.05
C PHE A 330 1.85 -29.66 1.33
N LYS A 331 1.81 -28.46 1.84
CA LYS A 331 2.99 -27.69 2.28
C LYS A 331 2.73 -27.02 3.62
N LEU A 332 3.75 -26.52 4.28
CA LEU A 332 3.54 -25.68 5.47
C LEU A 332 2.97 -24.31 5.05
N PRO A 333 2.14 -23.66 5.90
CA PRO A 333 1.56 -22.37 5.57
C PRO A 333 2.63 -21.31 5.37
N TRP A 334 2.31 -20.34 4.52
CA TRP A 334 3.15 -19.16 4.37
C TRP A 334 3.32 -18.49 5.75
N PRO A 335 4.52 -17.99 6.16
CA PRO A 335 5.73 -17.76 5.35
C PRO A 335 6.75 -18.90 5.34
N VAL A 336 6.47 -20.06 5.96
CA VAL A 336 7.43 -21.16 6.14
C VAL A 336 7.83 -21.76 4.79
N ASP A 337 6.84 -22.18 3.99
CA ASP A 337 7.06 -22.84 2.70
C ASP A 337 6.60 -21.93 1.55
N LYS A 338 7.50 -21.73 0.57
CA LYS A 338 7.24 -21.06 -0.70
C LYS A 338 7.27 -22.09 -1.83
N VAL A 339 6.43 -21.92 -2.85
CA VAL A 339 6.33 -22.81 -4.00
C VAL A 339 6.56 -22.01 -5.26
N TYR A 340 7.57 -22.41 -6.05
CA TYR A 340 7.88 -21.82 -7.34
C TYR A 340 7.52 -22.83 -8.43
N ARG A 341 6.66 -22.41 -9.38
CA ARG A 341 6.14 -23.25 -10.46
C ARG A 341 6.95 -23.06 -11.72
N TYR A 342 7.21 -24.16 -12.44
CA TYR A 342 7.95 -24.17 -13.68
C TYR A 342 7.18 -25.00 -14.72
N LYS A 343 6.99 -24.43 -15.91
CA LYS A 343 6.33 -25.08 -17.04
C LYS A 343 7.32 -26.05 -17.72
N MET A 344 7.18 -27.31 -17.44
CA MET A 344 8.14 -28.36 -17.94
C MET A 344 7.83 -28.82 -19.34
N ASP A 345 6.54 -29.04 -19.67
CA ASP A 345 6.11 -29.62 -20.92
C ASP A 345 5.79 -28.58 -22.01
N GLU A 346 5.88 -27.31 -21.68
CA GLU A 346 5.69 -26.23 -22.64
C GLU A 346 7.00 -25.93 -23.38
N VAL A 347 6.90 -25.85 -24.72
CA VAL A 347 8.02 -25.43 -25.55
C VAL A 347 8.18 -23.91 -25.38
N GLN A 348 9.30 -23.52 -24.79
CA GLN A 348 9.67 -22.12 -24.63
C GLN A 348 10.51 -21.68 -25.83
N SER A 349 10.47 -20.41 -26.20
CA SER A 349 11.25 -19.89 -27.32
C SER A 349 11.83 -18.50 -26.95
N PHE A 350 13.02 -18.27 -27.50
CA PHE A 350 13.63 -16.94 -27.54
C PHE A 350 14.25 -16.72 -28.92
N THR A 351 14.37 -15.46 -29.31
CA THR A 351 14.93 -15.09 -30.61
C THR A 351 16.32 -14.51 -30.42
N LEU A 352 17.29 -15.00 -31.17
CA LEU A 352 18.64 -14.44 -31.22
C LEU A 352 18.74 -13.42 -32.36
N GLY A 353 19.52 -12.37 -32.18
CA GLY A 353 19.76 -11.33 -33.19
C GLY A 353 18.80 -10.13 -33.07
N VAL A 354 17.85 -10.16 -32.16
CA VAL A 354 16.94 -9.05 -31.87
C VAL A 354 17.09 -8.66 -30.40
N VAL A 355 17.19 -7.38 -30.08
CA VAL A 355 17.10 -6.91 -28.70
C VAL A 355 15.64 -6.79 -28.32
N ASP A 356 15.22 -7.62 -27.39
CA ASP A 356 13.88 -7.54 -26.82
C ASP A 356 13.90 -6.53 -25.66
N ASP A 357 13.53 -5.27 -25.93
CA ASP A 357 13.46 -4.21 -24.91
C ASP A 357 12.27 -4.38 -23.95
N ASN A 358 11.51 -5.48 -24.04
CA ASN A 358 10.33 -5.77 -23.22
C ASN A 358 10.64 -6.46 -21.88
N HIS A 359 11.73 -6.09 -21.19
CA HIS A 359 11.88 -6.42 -19.78
C HIS A 359 11.20 -5.38 -18.87
N LYS A 360 9.91 -5.13 -19.06
CA LYS A 360 9.03 -4.75 -17.95
C LYS A 360 8.50 -6.04 -17.34
N GLU A 361 9.21 -6.55 -16.35
CA GLU A 361 8.69 -7.57 -15.44
C GLU A 361 7.39 -7.06 -14.83
N GLY A 362 6.27 -7.66 -15.23
CA GLY A 362 5.03 -7.53 -14.48
C GLY A 362 3.88 -6.80 -15.11
N GLU A 363 3.53 -7.04 -16.41
CA GLU A 363 2.13 -6.88 -16.83
C GLU A 363 1.93 -7.50 -18.22
N GLN A 364 0.94 -8.42 -18.28
CA GLN A 364 0.27 -8.99 -19.46
C GLN A 364 0.93 -10.20 -20.12
N GLU A 365 0.66 -11.38 -19.55
CA GLU A 365 0.51 -12.64 -20.28
C GLU A 365 -0.75 -12.63 -21.16
N GLU A 366 -0.92 -11.65 -22.04
CA GLU A 366 -1.93 -11.72 -23.08
C GLU A 366 -1.36 -11.20 -24.41
N GLU A 367 -1.43 -12.09 -25.40
CA GLU A 367 -1.08 -11.89 -26.80
C GLU A 367 0.39 -12.09 -27.19
N GLN A 368 0.97 -13.26 -26.92
CA GLN A 368 1.86 -13.83 -27.91
C GLN A 368 1.04 -14.27 -29.14
N LYS A 369 0.53 -13.29 -29.89
CA LYS A 369 0.19 -13.53 -31.30
C LYS A 369 1.46 -14.00 -31.95
N THR A 370 1.50 -15.25 -32.39
CA THR A 370 2.47 -15.78 -33.34
C THR A 370 2.54 -14.82 -34.51
N LYS A 371 3.46 -13.84 -34.45
CA LYS A 371 3.75 -12.99 -35.59
C LYS A 371 4.25 -13.90 -36.70
N VAL A 372 3.42 -14.20 -37.68
CA VAL A 372 3.84 -14.86 -38.90
C VAL A 372 4.84 -13.91 -39.56
N LEU A 373 6.12 -14.23 -39.47
CA LEU A 373 7.20 -13.48 -40.10
C LEU A 373 7.12 -13.75 -41.61
N LEU A 374 6.41 -12.88 -42.32
CA LEU A 374 6.47 -12.86 -43.77
C LEU A 374 7.80 -12.23 -44.16
N TRP A 375 8.55 -12.89 -45.05
CA TRP A 375 9.86 -12.43 -45.54
C TRP A 375 9.82 -11.08 -46.26
N THR A 376 8.61 -10.61 -46.64
CA THR A 376 8.34 -9.32 -47.26
C THR A 376 8.05 -8.21 -46.23
N GLN A 377 7.94 -8.54 -44.96
CA GLN A 377 7.68 -7.55 -43.92
C GLN A 377 9.02 -6.96 -43.45
N GLN A 378 9.16 -5.65 -43.53
CA GLN A 378 10.31 -4.94 -42.95
C GLN A 378 10.36 -5.22 -41.45
N HIS A 379 11.44 -5.84 -40.98
CA HIS A 379 11.61 -6.27 -39.58
C HIS A 379 11.89 -5.11 -38.60
N ASN A 380 11.67 -3.86 -39.05
CA ASN A 380 11.82 -2.64 -38.27
C ASN A 380 10.46 -2.01 -37.98
N HIS A 381 9.73 -2.53 -37.01
CA HIS A 381 8.58 -1.85 -36.43
C HIS A 381 8.88 -1.44 -35.00
N GLY A 382 9.96 -0.69 -34.79
CA GLY A 382 10.09 0.18 -33.65
C GLY A 382 9.08 1.30 -33.81
N SER A 383 8.23 1.55 -32.81
CA SER A 383 7.57 2.84 -32.67
C SER A 383 8.66 3.93 -32.70
N ALA A 384 8.36 5.12 -33.25
CA ALA A 384 9.30 6.21 -33.50
C ALA A 384 10.15 6.65 -32.29
N GLU A 385 9.97 6.06 -31.12
CA GLU A 385 10.61 6.43 -29.86
C GLU A 385 11.67 5.43 -29.36
N THR A 386 11.72 4.17 -29.88
CA THR A 386 12.78 3.22 -29.53
C THR A 386 13.19 2.42 -30.78
N PRO A 387 14.33 2.74 -31.39
CA PRO A 387 14.83 1.93 -32.49
C PRO A 387 15.20 0.54 -31.96
N GLU A 388 14.51 -0.51 -32.46
CA GLU A 388 14.94 -1.89 -32.22
C GLU A 388 16.38 -2.04 -32.70
N GLN A 389 17.32 -2.25 -31.79
CA GLN A 389 18.70 -2.49 -32.13
C GLN A 389 18.83 -3.92 -32.62
N ASN A 390 18.83 -4.11 -33.90
CA ASN A 390 19.21 -5.40 -34.49
C ASN A 390 20.73 -5.57 -34.39
N PHE A 391 21.18 -6.70 -33.87
CA PHE A 391 22.59 -7.01 -33.86
C PHE A 391 23.05 -7.43 -35.27
N ASN A 392 24.02 -6.73 -35.80
CA ASN A 392 24.76 -7.18 -36.97
C ASN A 392 25.77 -8.25 -36.57
N MET A 393 25.65 -9.46 -37.14
CA MET A 393 26.58 -10.54 -36.94
C MET A 393 27.63 -10.56 -38.03
N ILE A 394 28.85 -10.92 -37.67
CA ILE A 394 29.97 -11.04 -38.63
C ILE A 394 29.94 -12.44 -39.23
N VAL A 395 29.98 -12.52 -40.56
CA VAL A 395 30.06 -13.76 -41.37
C VAL A 395 31.34 -13.72 -42.18
N ALA A 396 31.99 -14.87 -42.39
CA ALA A 396 33.17 -14.95 -43.22
C ALA A 396 32.84 -14.64 -44.70
N SER A 397 33.81 -14.08 -45.42
CA SER A 397 33.73 -13.97 -46.85
C SER A 397 34.42 -15.17 -47.50
N ASP A 398 34.04 -15.51 -48.76
CA ASP A 398 34.67 -16.59 -49.52
C ASP A 398 36.17 -16.46 -49.61
N ASP A 399 36.69 -15.25 -49.82
CA ASP A 399 38.10 -14.95 -49.87
C ASP A 399 38.84 -15.24 -48.56
N ALA A 400 38.20 -15.03 -47.41
CA ALA A 400 38.76 -15.35 -46.10
C ALA A 400 38.79 -16.86 -45.84
N ILE A 401 37.81 -17.61 -46.30
CA ILE A 401 37.76 -19.07 -46.16
C ILE A 401 38.76 -19.73 -47.10
N ALA A 402 38.93 -19.21 -48.31
CA ALA A 402 39.89 -19.72 -49.30
C ALA A 402 41.35 -19.39 -48.98
N GLY A 403 41.62 -18.54 -47.98
CA GLY A 403 42.98 -18.14 -47.63
C GLY A 403 43.68 -17.25 -48.71
N SER A 404 42.88 -16.63 -49.59
CA SER A 404 43.38 -15.75 -50.63
C SER A 404 43.73 -14.38 -50.03
N ALA A 405 44.95 -13.91 -50.26
CA ALA A 405 45.40 -12.58 -49.85
C ALA A 405 44.81 -11.52 -50.78
N SER A 406 43.53 -11.30 -50.70
CA SER A 406 42.82 -10.23 -51.42
C SER A 406 42.76 -8.96 -50.51
N GLU A 407 42.88 -7.78 -51.15
CA GLU A 407 42.70 -6.47 -50.44
C GLU A 407 41.24 -6.19 -49.95
N SER A 408 40.30 -7.15 -50.14
CA SER A 408 38.93 -7.05 -49.71
C SER A 408 38.76 -7.32 -48.23
N VAL A 409 37.78 -6.69 -47.61
CA VAL A 409 37.44 -6.89 -46.18
C VAL A 409 36.99 -8.36 -45.99
N PRO A 410 37.71 -9.16 -45.17
CA PRO A 410 37.47 -10.59 -45.06
C PRO A 410 36.20 -10.97 -44.29
N VAL A 411 35.29 -10.05 -44.09
CA VAL A 411 34.07 -10.27 -43.33
C VAL A 411 32.87 -9.54 -43.94
N ASN A 412 31.71 -10.19 -43.89
CA ASN A 412 30.43 -9.64 -44.25
C ASN A 412 29.60 -9.39 -43.00
N LEU A 413 28.71 -8.38 -43.05
CA LEU A 413 27.76 -8.11 -41.98
C LEU A 413 26.40 -8.71 -42.33
N LEU A 414 25.87 -9.53 -41.46
CA LEU A 414 24.59 -10.20 -41.61
C LEU A 414 23.66 -9.85 -40.47
N THR A 415 22.46 -9.41 -40.77
CA THR A 415 21.36 -9.30 -39.80
C THR A 415 20.51 -10.55 -39.90
N VAL A 416 20.46 -11.35 -38.83
CA VAL A 416 19.72 -12.62 -38.80
C VAL A 416 18.91 -12.72 -37.53
N SER A 417 17.68 -13.21 -37.65
CA SER A 417 16.78 -13.54 -36.55
C SER A 417 16.62 -15.07 -36.46
N ILE A 418 17.13 -15.64 -35.37
CA ILE A 418 17.13 -17.11 -35.18
C ILE A 418 16.24 -17.46 -34.00
N PRO A 419 15.01 -17.98 -34.19
CA PRO A 419 14.18 -18.48 -33.11
C PRO A 419 14.75 -19.82 -32.58
N VAL A 420 15.05 -19.83 -31.28
CA VAL A 420 15.52 -21.05 -30.58
C VAL A 420 14.39 -21.55 -29.70
N GLN A 421 13.98 -22.78 -29.92
CA GLN A 421 12.96 -23.47 -29.14
C GLN A 421 13.61 -24.50 -28.22
N PHE A 422 13.21 -24.51 -26.95
CA PHE A 422 13.74 -25.45 -25.97
C PHE A 422 12.64 -25.93 -25.00
N ARG A 423 12.91 -27.02 -24.33
CA ARG A 423 12.08 -27.59 -23.27
C ARG A 423 12.96 -28.02 -22.12
N ILE A 424 12.49 -27.76 -20.90
CA ILE A 424 13.18 -28.12 -19.66
C ILE A 424 13.03 -29.62 -19.45
N ASN A 425 14.12 -30.38 -19.46
CA ASN A 425 14.09 -31.82 -19.26
C ASN A 425 14.26 -32.20 -17.78
N ASN A 426 15.17 -31.52 -17.07
CA ASN A 426 15.44 -31.79 -15.67
C ASN A 426 15.36 -30.48 -14.86
N LEU A 427 14.33 -30.40 -14.00
CA LEU A 427 14.08 -29.22 -13.20
C LEU A 427 15.20 -28.93 -12.17
N THR A 428 15.77 -29.97 -11.56
CA THR A 428 16.83 -29.83 -10.57
C THR A 428 18.04 -29.13 -11.17
N ASN A 429 18.52 -29.62 -12.31
CA ASN A 429 19.67 -29.02 -12.99
C ASN A 429 19.38 -27.61 -13.48
N TRP A 430 18.16 -27.34 -13.96
CA TRP A 430 17.73 -26.04 -14.43
C TRP A 430 17.77 -24.94 -13.35
N ILE A 431 17.54 -25.30 -12.08
CA ILE A 431 17.41 -24.34 -10.98
C ILE A 431 18.67 -24.24 -10.11
N GLU A 432 19.45 -25.34 -9.99
CA GLU A 432 20.50 -25.41 -8.96
C GLU A 432 21.72 -24.53 -9.22
N ARG A 433 22.03 -24.20 -10.46
CA ARG A 433 23.34 -23.62 -10.81
C ARG A 433 23.32 -22.13 -11.12
N THR A 434 22.21 -21.57 -11.53
CA THR A 434 22.13 -20.16 -11.96
C THR A 434 20.81 -19.54 -11.59
N GLU A 435 20.86 -18.28 -11.19
CA GLU A 435 19.68 -17.48 -10.86
C GLU A 435 18.75 -17.27 -12.06
N ASN A 436 19.35 -17.19 -13.29
CA ASN A 436 18.59 -17.03 -14.52
C ASN A 436 19.12 -17.93 -15.63
N THR A 437 18.67 -19.19 -15.59
CA THR A 437 19.11 -20.23 -16.53
C THR A 437 18.67 -19.95 -17.98
N GLY A 438 17.54 -19.28 -18.18
CA GLY A 438 17.09 -18.86 -19.50
C GLY A 438 18.04 -17.86 -20.16
N LYS A 439 18.51 -16.84 -19.42
CA LYS A 439 19.50 -15.87 -19.91
C LYS A 439 20.86 -16.52 -20.18
N LEU A 440 21.26 -17.49 -19.36
CA LEU A 440 22.49 -18.23 -19.59
C LEU A 440 22.40 -19.03 -20.90
N LEU A 441 21.29 -19.77 -21.12
CA LEU A 441 21.05 -20.53 -22.36
C LEU A 441 21.06 -19.58 -23.58
N GLN A 442 20.44 -18.43 -23.50
CA GLN A 442 20.46 -17.41 -24.56
C GLN A 442 21.88 -16.92 -24.86
N SER A 443 22.67 -16.64 -23.83
CA SER A 443 24.08 -16.19 -23.99
C SER A 443 24.96 -17.29 -24.61
N LEU A 444 24.78 -18.57 -24.20
CA LEU A 444 25.47 -19.70 -24.78
C LEU A 444 25.09 -19.90 -26.22
N ALA A 445 23.80 -19.85 -26.54
CA ALA A 445 23.31 -20.00 -27.90
C ALA A 445 23.84 -18.88 -28.81
N MET A 446 23.83 -17.62 -28.33
CA MET A 446 24.38 -16.47 -29.05
C MET A 446 25.88 -16.65 -29.36
N ARG A 447 26.66 -17.11 -28.38
CA ARG A 447 28.07 -17.42 -28.58
C ARG A 447 28.31 -18.48 -29.64
N GLU A 448 27.56 -19.60 -29.60
CA GLU A 448 27.70 -20.69 -30.57
C GLU A 448 27.29 -20.27 -31.99
N VAL A 449 26.22 -19.45 -32.10
CA VAL A 449 25.78 -18.87 -33.37
C VAL A 449 26.87 -17.97 -33.95
N THR A 450 27.42 -17.06 -33.14
CA THR A 450 28.48 -16.12 -33.57
C THR A 450 29.72 -16.92 -34.04
N GLN A 451 30.16 -17.91 -33.26
CA GLN A 451 31.32 -18.75 -33.63
C GLN A 451 31.08 -19.58 -34.90
N PHE A 452 29.82 -20.00 -35.12
CA PHE A 452 29.47 -20.73 -36.33
C PHE A 452 29.49 -19.84 -37.57
N LEU A 453 28.92 -18.64 -37.46
CA LEU A 453 28.80 -17.68 -38.57
C LEU A 453 30.16 -17.17 -39.06
N ILE A 454 31.15 -17.02 -38.18
CA ILE A 454 32.52 -16.61 -38.54
C ILE A 454 33.20 -17.63 -39.46
N GLY A 455 32.77 -18.90 -39.44
CA GLY A 455 33.38 -19.98 -40.22
C GLY A 455 32.59 -20.43 -41.45
N VAL A 456 31.49 -19.76 -41.80
CA VAL A 456 30.61 -20.14 -42.89
C VAL A 456 30.38 -18.98 -43.84
N ASP A 457 30.36 -19.25 -45.13
CA ASP A 457 30.06 -18.26 -46.17
C ASP A 457 28.57 -17.91 -46.22
N ILE A 458 28.27 -16.63 -46.54
CA ILE A 458 26.90 -16.12 -46.58
C ILE A 458 26.07 -16.78 -47.70
N ASP A 459 26.68 -17.04 -48.85
CA ASP A 459 25.98 -17.64 -49.99
C ASP A 459 25.58 -19.09 -49.72
N GLN A 460 26.43 -19.85 -49.01
CA GLN A 460 26.09 -21.19 -48.52
C GLN A 460 24.97 -21.16 -47.51
N LEU A 461 24.95 -20.16 -46.60
CA LEU A 461 23.92 -20.01 -45.57
C LEU A 461 22.56 -19.61 -46.15
N MET A 462 22.55 -18.82 -47.21
CA MET A 462 21.34 -18.41 -47.92
C MET A 462 20.82 -19.46 -48.92
N GLY A 463 21.68 -20.42 -49.28
CA GLY A 463 21.44 -21.46 -50.28
C GLY A 463 20.92 -22.79 -49.73
N PRO A 464 21.24 -23.90 -50.40
CA PRO A 464 20.76 -25.25 -50.08
C PRO A 464 21.25 -25.79 -48.73
N ASP A 465 22.35 -25.25 -48.19
CA ASP A 465 22.96 -25.75 -46.93
C ASP A 465 22.34 -25.19 -45.66
N ARG A 466 21.30 -24.35 -45.77
CA ARG A 466 20.57 -23.79 -44.62
C ARG A 466 20.07 -24.84 -43.64
N ALA A 467 19.53 -25.99 -44.15
CA ALA A 467 19.06 -27.07 -43.29
C ALA A 467 20.23 -27.78 -42.56
N ALA A 468 21.36 -27.97 -43.22
CA ALA A 468 22.55 -28.54 -42.60
C ALA A 468 23.17 -27.58 -41.54
N ALA A 469 23.12 -26.28 -41.80
CA ALA A 469 23.52 -25.23 -40.83
C ALA A 469 22.64 -25.27 -39.59
N GLN A 470 21.33 -25.38 -39.75
CA GLN A 470 20.37 -25.50 -38.66
C GLN A 470 20.65 -26.72 -37.77
N ASP A 471 20.86 -27.87 -38.35
CA ASP A 471 21.18 -29.12 -37.63
C ASP A 471 22.52 -29.05 -36.90
N THR A 472 23.51 -28.41 -37.51
CA THR A 472 24.82 -28.21 -36.90
C THR A 472 24.74 -27.24 -35.70
N LEU A 473 24.05 -26.14 -35.85
CA LEU A 473 23.82 -25.18 -34.76
C LEU A 473 23.05 -25.83 -33.59
N LYS A 474 21.98 -26.56 -33.90
CA LYS A 474 21.22 -27.31 -32.89
C LYS A 474 22.11 -28.29 -32.12
N LYS A 475 22.95 -29.06 -32.77
CA LYS A 475 23.87 -29.99 -32.11
C LYS A 475 24.91 -29.26 -31.25
N ARG A 476 25.45 -28.13 -31.70
CA ARG A 476 26.42 -27.33 -30.94
C ARG A 476 25.80 -26.73 -29.70
N ILE A 477 24.61 -26.09 -29.83
CA ILE A 477 23.89 -25.50 -28.71
C ILE A 477 23.49 -26.59 -27.69
N ASP A 478 22.98 -27.74 -28.14
CA ASP A 478 22.60 -28.86 -27.26
C ASP A 478 23.84 -29.42 -26.51
N ALA A 479 24.98 -29.58 -27.20
CA ALA A 479 26.22 -30.03 -26.58
C ALA A 479 26.71 -29.06 -25.51
N GLN A 480 26.63 -27.73 -25.74
CA GLN A 480 27.01 -26.74 -24.76
C GLN A 480 26.02 -26.68 -23.60
N ALA A 481 24.72 -26.75 -23.88
CA ALA A 481 23.69 -26.81 -22.84
C ALA A 481 23.94 -28.02 -21.91
N LYS A 482 24.19 -29.22 -22.47
CA LYS A 482 24.54 -30.40 -21.66
C LYS A 482 25.82 -30.25 -20.85
N LYS A 483 26.85 -29.61 -21.41
CA LYS A 483 28.11 -29.33 -20.69
C LYS A 483 27.89 -28.46 -19.46
N HIS A 484 26.95 -27.55 -19.53
CA HIS A 484 26.54 -26.67 -18.43
C HIS A 484 25.42 -27.24 -17.56
N ASN A 485 24.95 -28.51 -17.85
CA ASN A 485 23.85 -29.20 -17.19
C ASN A 485 22.51 -28.42 -17.27
N LEU A 486 22.24 -27.82 -18.44
CA LEU A 486 20.99 -27.11 -18.72
C LEU A 486 19.99 -28.05 -19.41
#